data_f540a7014404059c3f5dfb5059509c0e
#
_entry.id   f540a7014404059c3f5dfb5059509c0e
#
_cell.length_a   1.000
_cell.length_b   1.000
_cell.length_c   1.000
_cell.angle_alpha   90.00
_cell.angle_beta   90.00
_cell.angle_gamma   90.00
#
_symmetry.space_group_name_H-M   'P 1'
#
loop_
_entity.id
_entity.type
_entity.pdbx_description
1 polymer ?
#
loop_
_entity_poly.entity_id
_entity_poly.type
_entity_poly.pdbx_seq_one_letter_code
_entity_poly.pdbx_strand_id
1 'polypeptide(L)'
;MKRIFLTIIYSLLAGLTVAGESRFDQANRQFESGDIAGAAVVYQEILASDGPSASVLFNLGNCEQRLGKYGYAILAYERARLLAPRDPDLLANLDLARKAATAFGESERHPVVDAFLNYLSLNEWSWLMAGSVLVLGGLALLCGCVRMWRRWMILGIRISAGLAALLIVVGAIALVLRRDEANRGIVLNESAMVRLSPFEKAESLGTPGPGHIVRIFETKDGFHFVEVSGTKVRGWISDKDVSAICRTRCSGLKS
;
A
#
# COMPACT_ATOMS: atom_id res chain seq x y z
N MET A 1 18.81 48.34 25.18
CA MET A 1 19.44 47.17 24.53
C MET A 1 18.55 45.91 24.53
N LYS A 2 17.94 45.48 25.64
CA LYS A 2 17.07 44.28 25.70
C LYS A 2 15.83 44.33 24.79
N ARG A 3 15.20 45.49 24.63
CA ARG A 3 13.99 45.64 23.77
C ARG A 3 14.31 45.58 22.27
N ILE A 4 15.49 46.03 21.85
CA ILE A 4 15.94 45.96 20.45
C ILE A 4 16.29 44.53 20.07
N PHE A 5 16.85 43.75 21.01
CA PHE A 5 17.18 42.33 20.80
C PHE A 5 15.92 41.46 20.67
N LEU A 6 14.86 41.77 21.44
CA LEU A 6 13.57 41.06 21.35
C LEU A 6 12.85 41.37 20.02
N THR A 7 12.90 42.59 19.53
CA THR A 7 12.29 42.96 18.23
C THR A 7 13.03 42.32 17.05
N ILE A 8 14.34 42.20 17.11
CA ILE A 8 15.12 41.50 16.08
C ILE A 8 14.82 40.01 16.08
N ILE A 9 14.69 39.35 17.26
CA ILE A 9 14.32 37.94 17.36
C ILE A 9 12.89 37.74 16.84
N TYR A 10 11.95 38.63 17.15
CA TYR A 10 10.58 38.53 16.68
C TYR A 10 10.47 38.72 15.16
N SER A 11 11.24 39.62 14.58
CA SER A 11 11.30 39.83 13.12
C SER A 11 12.01 38.66 12.40
N LEU A 12 13.02 38.03 13.04
CA LEU A 12 13.67 36.84 12.49
C LEU A 12 12.75 35.62 12.55
N LEU A 13 11.97 35.45 13.65
CA LEU A 13 10.96 34.38 13.74
C LEU A 13 9.74 34.59 12.82
N ALA A 14 9.32 35.86 12.62
CA ALA A 14 8.24 36.20 11.70
C ALA A 14 8.62 36.00 10.22
N GLY A 15 9.92 36.08 9.90
CA GLY A 15 10.43 35.81 8.55
C GLY A 15 10.52 34.34 8.17
N LEU A 16 10.37 33.43 9.13
CA LEU A 16 10.46 31.97 8.91
C LEU A 16 9.11 31.29 8.60
N THR A 17 8.00 32.04 8.54
CA THR A 17 6.66 31.49 8.32
C THR A 17 6.05 31.82 6.96
N VAL A 18 6.84 32.19 5.95
CA VAL A 18 6.42 32.00 4.57
C VAL A 18 6.80 30.56 4.20
N ALA A 19 6.11 29.61 4.83
CA ALA A 19 6.06 28.25 4.31
C ALA A 19 5.46 28.38 2.91
N GLY A 20 6.30 28.22 1.89
CA GLY A 20 5.82 28.12 0.52
C GLY A 20 4.73 27.09 0.52
N GLU A 21 3.65 27.39 -0.17
CA GLU A 21 2.53 26.47 -0.33
C GLU A 21 3.01 25.09 -0.69
N SER A 22 2.56 24.08 0.06
CA SER A 22 2.95 22.70 -0.24
C SER A 22 2.32 22.28 -1.58
N ARG A 23 3.04 21.48 -2.36
CA ARG A 23 2.50 20.90 -3.61
C ARG A 23 1.19 20.14 -3.36
N PHE A 24 1.04 19.58 -2.16
CA PHE A 24 -0.19 18.91 -1.75
C PHE A 24 -1.36 19.89 -1.65
N ASP A 25 -1.16 21.07 -1.05
CA ASP A 25 -2.20 22.11 -0.97
C ASP A 25 -2.54 22.68 -2.35
N GLN A 26 -1.56 22.81 -3.22
CA GLN A 26 -1.77 23.19 -4.62
C GLN A 26 -2.66 22.15 -5.33
N ALA A 27 -2.37 20.86 -5.22
CA ALA A 27 -3.17 19.81 -5.82
C ALA A 27 -4.61 19.78 -5.27
N ASN A 28 -4.78 19.99 -3.95
CA ASN A 28 -6.10 20.07 -3.32
C ASN A 28 -6.93 21.23 -3.90
N ARG A 29 -6.32 22.43 -4.07
CA ARG A 29 -7.02 23.57 -4.68
C ARG A 29 -7.39 23.35 -6.14
N GLN A 30 -6.51 22.73 -6.93
CA GLN A 30 -6.83 22.35 -8.30
C GLN A 30 -8.04 21.40 -8.33
N PHE A 31 -8.05 20.40 -7.44
CA PHE A 31 -9.18 19.49 -7.31
C PHE A 31 -10.49 20.22 -6.92
N GLU A 32 -10.44 21.13 -5.95
CA GLU A 32 -11.57 21.95 -5.49
C GLU A 32 -12.08 22.93 -6.56
N SER A 33 -11.17 23.49 -7.36
CA SER A 33 -11.51 24.39 -8.49
C SER A 33 -12.03 23.67 -9.71
N GLY A 34 -12.02 22.31 -9.71
CA GLY A 34 -12.50 21.49 -10.82
C GLY A 34 -11.43 21.11 -11.85
N ASP A 35 -10.17 21.56 -11.68
CA ASP A 35 -9.04 21.07 -12.49
C ASP A 35 -8.57 19.71 -11.99
N ILE A 36 -9.42 18.70 -12.22
CA ILE A 36 -9.17 17.33 -11.73
C ILE A 36 -7.95 16.72 -12.41
N ALA A 37 -7.75 17.00 -13.70
CA ALA A 37 -6.60 16.46 -14.44
C ALA A 37 -5.28 17.07 -13.96
N GLY A 38 -5.25 18.40 -13.74
CA GLY A 38 -4.09 19.08 -13.16
C GLY A 38 -3.75 18.57 -11.76
N ALA A 39 -4.76 18.42 -10.89
CA ALA A 39 -4.58 17.85 -9.56
C ALA A 39 -3.97 16.44 -9.62
N ALA A 40 -4.45 15.58 -10.51
CA ALA A 40 -3.93 14.21 -10.67
C ALA A 40 -2.43 14.21 -11.04
N VAL A 41 -2.01 15.11 -11.93
CA VAL A 41 -0.60 15.26 -12.33
C VAL A 41 0.25 15.64 -11.12
N VAL A 42 -0.17 16.67 -10.35
CA VAL A 42 0.59 17.12 -9.17
C VAL A 42 0.68 16.02 -8.11
N TYR A 43 -0.41 15.26 -7.85
CA TYR A 43 -0.34 14.11 -6.93
C TYR A 43 0.63 13.03 -7.43
N GLN A 44 0.68 12.74 -8.73
CA GLN A 44 1.64 11.79 -9.30
C GLN A 44 3.08 12.27 -9.14
N GLU A 45 3.35 13.57 -9.32
CA GLU A 45 4.66 14.18 -9.09
C GLU A 45 5.09 14.05 -7.62
N ILE A 46 4.17 14.31 -6.66
CA ILE A 46 4.44 14.14 -5.23
C ILE A 46 4.83 12.67 -4.94
N LEU A 47 4.07 11.71 -5.48
CA LEU A 47 4.37 10.28 -5.31
C LEU A 47 5.70 9.87 -5.92
N ALA A 48 6.13 10.54 -6.99
CA ALA A 48 7.41 10.27 -7.66
C ALA A 48 8.61 10.85 -6.87
N SER A 49 8.45 12.03 -6.24
CA SER A 49 9.52 12.72 -5.52
C SER A 49 9.62 12.32 -4.05
N ASP A 50 8.48 12.25 -3.36
CA ASP A 50 8.42 12.13 -1.90
C ASP A 50 8.08 10.69 -1.47
N GLY A 51 7.70 9.83 -2.43
CA GLY A 51 7.31 8.46 -2.18
C GLY A 51 5.83 8.28 -1.85
N PRO A 52 5.40 7.04 -1.54
CA PRO A 52 4.00 6.72 -1.33
C PRO A 52 3.46 7.29 0.00
N SER A 53 2.36 8.03 -0.09
CA SER A 53 1.58 8.53 1.04
C SER A 53 0.11 8.11 0.88
N ALA A 54 -0.52 7.68 1.98
CA ALA A 54 -1.92 7.26 1.95
C ALA A 54 -2.86 8.36 1.48
N SER A 55 -2.67 9.58 1.99
CA SER A 55 -3.50 10.75 1.63
C SER A 55 -3.33 11.15 0.16
N VAL A 56 -2.09 11.14 -0.35
CA VAL A 56 -1.81 11.48 -1.75
C VAL A 56 -2.39 10.42 -2.69
N LEU A 57 -2.24 9.14 -2.36
CA LEU A 57 -2.81 8.04 -3.13
C LEU A 57 -4.34 8.05 -3.11
N PHE A 58 -4.95 8.36 -1.96
CA PHE A 58 -6.40 8.50 -1.83
C PHE A 58 -6.93 9.63 -2.72
N ASN A 59 -6.31 10.83 -2.65
CA ASN A 59 -6.72 11.96 -3.47
C ASN A 59 -6.47 11.73 -4.97
N LEU A 60 -5.37 11.06 -5.33
CA LEU A 60 -5.16 10.61 -6.71
C LEU A 60 -6.28 9.66 -7.17
N GLY A 61 -6.68 8.70 -6.32
CA GLY A 61 -7.82 7.83 -6.59
C GLY A 61 -9.12 8.60 -6.83
N ASN A 62 -9.38 9.62 -6.02
CA ASN A 62 -10.54 10.52 -6.20
C ASN A 62 -10.48 11.26 -7.54
N CYS A 63 -9.30 11.74 -7.95
CA CYS A 63 -9.12 12.38 -9.26
C CYS A 63 -9.42 11.40 -10.40
N GLU A 64 -8.79 10.23 -10.39
CA GLU A 64 -8.93 9.23 -11.44
C GLU A 64 -10.38 8.71 -11.54
N GLN A 65 -11.07 8.58 -10.41
CA GLN A 65 -12.49 8.20 -10.37
C GLN A 65 -13.37 9.29 -11.00
N ARG A 66 -13.13 10.57 -10.70
CA ARG A 66 -13.86 11.69 -11.33
C ARG A 66 -13.59 11.80 -12.84
N LEU A 67 -12.41 11.38 -13.28
CA LEU A 67 -12.05 11.31 -14.70
C LEU A 67 -12.60 10.07 -15.41
N GLY A 68 -13.34 9.19 -14.70
CA GLY A 68 -13.86 7.94 -15.23
C GLY A 68 -12.83 6.83 -15.44
N LYS A 69 -11.59 7.03 -15.00
CA LYS A 69 -10.48 6.08 -15.12
C LYS A 69 -10.47 5.10 -13.96
N TYR A 70 -11.49 4.25 -13.88
CA TYR A 70 -11.72 3.38 -12.73
C TYR A 70 -10.58 2.42 -12.42
N GLY A 71 -9.89 1.87 -13.43
CA GLY A 71 -8.73 1.00 -13.20
C GLY A 71 -7.60 1.70 -12.45
N TYR A 72 -7.30 2.95 -12.82
CA TYR A 72 -6.31 3.79 -12.14
C TYR A 72 -6.76 4.20 -10.74
N ALA A 73 -8.05 4.53 -10.57
CA ALA A 73 -8.62 4.87 -9.27
C ALA A 73 -8.51 3.69 -8.30
N ILE A 74 -8.90 2.48 -8.72
CA ILE A 74 -8.81 1.26 -7.92
C ILE A 74 -7.34 0.96 -7.56
N LEU A 75 -6.41 1.12 -8.51
CA LEU A 75 -4.99 0.95 -8.23
C LEU A 75 -4.49 1.91 -7.16
N ALA A 76 -4.87 3.19 -7.25
CA ALA A 76 -4.47 4.22 -6.28
C ALA A 76 -5.05 3.92 -4.89
N TYR A 77 -6.34 3.57 -4.80
CA TYR A 77 -6.98 3.19 -3.55
C TYR A 77 -6.41 1.90 -2.95
N GLU A 78 -6.11 0.88 -3.76
CA GLU A 78 -5.46 -0.35 -3.27
C GLU A 78 -4.08 -0.08 -2.69
N ARG A 79 -3.30 0.81 -3.32
CA ARG A 79 -2.01 1.25 -2.79
C ARG A 79 -2.16 2.04 -1.49
N ALA A 80 -3.16 2.94 -1.41
CA ALA A 80 -3.49 3.67 -0.19
C ALA A 80 -3.90 2.72 0.94
N ARG A 81 -4.70 1.67 0.63
CA ARG A 81 -5.15 0.66 1.59
C ARG A 81 -4.00 -0.13 2.23
N LEU A 82 -2.89 -0.33 1.52
CA LEU A 82 -1.70 -0.96 2.12
C LEU A 82 -1.09 -0.11 3.23
N LEU A 83 -1.25 1.23 3.15
CA LEU A 83 -0.72 2.19 4.11
C LEU A 83 -1.73 2.54 5.21
N ALA A 84 -3.01 2.63 4.86
CA ALA A 84 -4.12 2.97 5.76
C ALA A 84 -5.29 1.98 5.63
N PRO A 85 -5.14 0.72 6.08
CA PRO A 85 -6.11 -0.34 5.84
C PRO A 85 -7.45 -0.18 6.57
N ARG A 86 -7.53 0.72 7.55
CA ARG A 86 -8.72 0.96 8.40
C ARG A 86 -9.43 2.28 8.09
N ASP A 87 -8.97 3.02 7.09
CA ASP A 87 -9.57 4.29 6.71
C ASP A 87 -10.96 4.03 6.08
N PRO A 88 -12.06 4.50 6.71
CA PRO A 88 -13.41 4.18 6.25
C PRO A 88 -13.76 4.88 4.93
N ASP A 89 -13.24 6.09 4.69
CA ASP A 89 -13.52 6.87 3.49
C ASP A 89 -12.82 6.23 2.29
N LEU A 90 -11.57 5.79 2.50
CA LEU A 90 -10.82 5.03 1.51
C LEU A 90 -11.53 3.73 1.12
N LEU A 91 -11.99 2.95 2.10
CA LEU A 91 -12.68 1.68 1.85
C LEU A 91 -14.02 1.89 1.13
N ALA A 92 -14.77 2.93 1.50
CA ALA A 92 -16.03 3.28 0.83
C ALA A 92 -15.79 3.70 -0.64
N ASN A 93 -14.80 4.55 -0.90
CA ASN A 93 -14.48 5.01 -2.25
C ASN A 93 -13.93 3.86 -3.14
N LEU A 94 -13.12 2.97 -2.56
CA LEU A 94 -12.67 1.77 -3.26
C LEU A 94 -13.83 0.86 -3.67
N ASP A 95 -14.80 0.65 -2.77
CA ASP A 95 -16.01 -0.13 -3.06
C ASP A 95 -16.86 0.53 -4.16
N LEU A 96 -17.04 1.85 -4.10
CA LEU A 96 -17.74 2.61 -5.14
C LEU A 96 -17.04 2.50 -6.49
N ALA A 97 -15.71 2.64 -6.52
CA ALA A 97 -14.93 2.53 -7.75
C ALA A 97 -15.02 1.13 -8.36
N ARG A 98 -14.97 0.07 -7.53
CA ARG A 98 -15.14 -1.32 -7.98
C ARG A 98 -16.53 -1.59 -8.55
N LYS A 99 -17.58 -1.08 -7.91
CA LYS A 99 -18.96 -1.17 -8.41
C LYS A 99 -19.12 -0.46 -9.74
N ALA A 100 -18.55 0.74 -9.89
CA ALA A 100 -18.59 1.50 -11.14
C ALA A 100 -17.84 0.81 -12.28
N ALA A 101 -16.71 0.17 -11.97
CA ALA A 101 -15.92 -0.60 -12.94
C ALA A 101 -16.51 -2.00 -13.22
N THR A 102 -17.60 -2.42 -12.55
CA THR A 102 -18.07 -3.82 -12.52
C THR A 102 -16.97 -4.83 -12.17
N ALA A 103 -15.95 -4.35 -11.48
CA ALA A 103 -14.78 -5.11 -11.07
C ALA A 103 -15.02 -5.78 -9.70
N PHE A 104 -15.91 -6.76 -9.68
CA PHE A 104 -16.16 -7.58 -8.48
C PHE A 104 -15.02 -8.59 -8.35
N GLY A 105 -13.93 -8.15 -7.71
CA GLY A 105 -12.87 -9.06 -7.29
C GLY A 105 -13.33 -9.81 -6.06
N GLU A 106 -13.75 -11.05 -6.20
CA GLU A 106 -13.85 -11.94 -5.05
C GLU A 106 -12.45 -12.07 -4.46
N SER A 107 -12.31 -11.70 -3.19
CA SER A 107 -11.12 -12.07 -2.45
C SER A 107 -11.06 -13.59 -2.44
N GLU A 108 -10.01 -14.18 -3.02
CA GLU A 108 -9.80 -15.64 -2.98
C GLU A 108 -9.58 -16.15 -1.54
N ARG A 109 -9.47 -15.23 -0.58
CA ARG A 109 -9.24 -15.54 0.83
C ARG A 109 -10.54 -15.55 1.61
N HIS A 110 -10.54 -16.37 2.64
CA HIS A 110 -11.64 -16.39 3.60
C HIS A 110 -11.78 -14.99 4.27
N PRO A 111 -13.01 -14.44 4.40
CA PRO A 111 -13.23 -13.07 4.91
C PRO A 111 -12.57 -12.79 6.26
N VAL A 112 -12.53 -13.81 7.14
CA VAL A 112 -11.87 -13.69 8.46
C VAL A 112 -10.37 -13.48 8.34
N VAL A 113 -9.72 -14.16 7.37
CA VAL A 113 -8.28 -14.01 7.12
C VAL A 113 -7.98 -12.62 6.57
N ASP A 114 -8.80 -12.14 5.64
CA ASP A 114 -8.67 -10.79 5.09
C ASP A 114 -8.89 -9.72 6.18
N ALA A 115 -9.91 -9.87 7.03
CA ALA A 115 -10.15 -8.97 8.15
C ALA A 115 -8.96 -8.95 9.12
N PHE A 116 -8.40 -10.12 9.46
CA PHE A 116 -7.23 -10.24 10.33
C PHE A 116 -5.99 -9.57 9.72
N LEU A 117 -5.70 -9.85 8.45
CA LEU A 117 -4.54 -9.27 7.77
C LEU A 117 -4.67 -7.75 7.62
N ASN A 118 -5.87 -7.25 7.33
CA ASN A 118 -6.13 -5.82 7.14
C ASN A 118 -6.34 -5.07 8.46
N TYR A 119 -6.36 -5.76 9.61
CA TYR A 119 -6.48 -5.11 10.92
C TYR A 119 -5.27 -4.24 11.24
N LEU A 120 -4.07 -4.63 10.82
CA LEU A 120 -2.84 -3.87 10.96
C LEU A 120 -2.20 -3.57 9.60
N SER A 121 -1.58 -2.40 9.45
CA SER A 121 -0.75 -2.06 8.29
C SER A 121 0.53 -2.91 8.27
N LEU A 122 1.23 -2.94 7.14
CA LEU A 122 2.54 -3.63 7.03
C LEU A 122 3.56 -3.12 8.04
N ASN A 123 3.58 -1.80 8.27
CA ASN A 123 4.48 -1.20 9.24
C ASN A 123 4.12 -1.60 10.67
N GLU A 124 2.83 -1.63 11.03
CA GLU A 124 2.38 -2.02 12.37
C GLU A 124 2.73 -3.48 12.67
N TRP A 125 2.57 -4.39 11.72
CA TRP A 125 3.02 -5.78 11.84
C TRP A 125 4.53 -5.88 12.07
N SER A 126 5.32 -5.08 11.33
CA SER A 126 6.78 -5.05 11.44
C SER A 126 7.22 -4.51 12.80
N TRP A 127 6.60 -3.43 13.28
CA TRP A 127 6.87 -2.86 14.60
C TRP A 127 6.49 -3.80 15.73
N LEU A 128 5.38 -4.51 15.61
CA LEU A 128 4.93 -5.50 16.59
C LEU A 128 5.91 -6.66 16.69
N MET A 129 6.45 -7.14 15.57
CA MET A 129 7.50 -8.17 15.56
C MET A 129 8.80 -7.64 16.15
N ALA A 130 9.28 -6.47 15.74
CA ALA A 130 10.51 -5.87 16.26
C ALA A 130 10.43 -5.64 17.78
N GLY A 131 9.31 -5.11 18.28
CA GLY A 131 9.06 -4.94 19.71
C GLY A 131 9.09 -6.27 20.47
N SER A 132 8.48 -7.32 19.89
CA SER A 132 8.50 -8.65 20.50
C SER A 132 9.91 -9.25 20.58
N VAL A 133 10.75 -9.05 19.58
CA VAL A 133 12.17 -9.47 19.59
C VAL A 133 12.95 -8.72 20.66
N LEU A 134 12.75 -7.40 20.79
CA LEU A 134 13.40 -6.59 21.84
C LEU A 134 12.99 -7.05 23.24
N VAL A 135 11.71 -7.37 23.46
CA VAL A 135 11.22 -7.91 24.74
C VAL A 135 11.89 -9.24 25.04
N LEU A 136 11.99 -10.16 24.07
CA LEU A 136 12.67 -11.45 24.28
C LEU A 136 14.15 -11.27 24.60
N GLY A 137 14.85 -10.38 23.88
CA GLY A 137 16.26 -10.05 24.15
C GLY A 137 16.47 -9.45 25.54
N GLY A 138 15.62 -8.50 25.93
CA GLY A 138 15.64 -7.89 27.27
C GLY A 138 15.39 -8.90 28.39
N LEU A 139 14.41 -9.79 28.21
CA LEU A 139 14.13 -10.86 29.17
C LEU A 139 15.30 -11.86 29.28
N ALA A 140 15.94 -12.20 28.17
CA ALA A 140 17.11 -13.08 28.16
C ALA A 140 18.29 -12.45 28.95
N LEU A 141 18.55 -11.15 28.72
CA LEU A 141 19.58 -10.40 29.47
C LEU A 141 19.27 -10.33 30.97
N LEU A 142 18.01 -10.02 31.32
CA LEU A 142 17.58 -10.01 32.71
C LEU A 142 17.75 -11.38 33.36
N CYS A 143 17.41 -12.47 32.70
CA CYS A 143 17.62 -13.82 33.18
C CYS A 143 19.11 -14.15 33.45
N GLY A 144 20.02 -13.58 32.62
CA GLY A 144 21.46 -13.76 32.79
C GLY A 144 22.06 -12.95 33.97
N CYS A 145 21.49 -11.78 34.28
CA CYS A 145 22.03 -10.85 35.26
C CYS A 145 21.55 -11.10 36.71
N VAL A 146 20.39 -11.73 36.92
CA VAL A 146 19.78 -11.86 38.24
C VAL A 146 19.84 -13.28 38.75
N ARG A 147 20.76 -13.49 39.70
CA ARG A 147 21.05 -14.83 40.25
C ARG A 147 20.06 -15.33 41.33
N MET A 148 19.12 -14.47 41.77
CA MET A 148 18.22 -14.79 42.89
C MET A 148 16.77 -14.37 42.54
N TRP A 149 15.97 -15.30 42.04
CA TRP A 149 14.62 -15.03 41.56
C TRP A 149 13.56 -15.73 42.41
N ARG A 150 12.52 -14.99 42.81
CA ARG A 150 11.31 -15.57 43.40
C ARG A 150 10.56 -16.34 42.35
N ARG A 151 9.94 -17.49 42.68
CA ARG A 151 9.21 -18.36 41.76
C ARG A 151 8.20 -17.63 40.87
N TRP A 152 7.53 -16.62 41.43
CA TRP A 152 6.55 -15.82 40.67
C TRP A 152 7.16 -14.95 39.57
N MET A 153 8.39 -14.47 39.78
CA MET A 153 9.12 -13.71 38.74
C MET A 153 9.50 -14.62 37.57
N ILE A 154 9.95 -15.83 37.84
CA ILE A 154 10.29 -16.81 36.81
C ILE A 154 9.03 -17.16 35.96
N LEU A 155 7.88 -17.32 36.62
CA LEU A 155 6.63 -17.59 35.94
C LEU A 155 6.23 -16.41 35.04
N GLY A 156 6.31 -15.18 35.54
CA GLY A 156 6.02 -13.98 34.75
C GLY A 156 6.91 -13.86 33.51
N ILE A 157 8.21 -14.16 33.63
CA ILE A 157 9.15 -14.15 32.50
C ILE A 157 8.79 -15.24 31.47
N ARG A 158 8.46 -16.44 31.92
CA ARG A 158 8.07 -17.53 31.00
C ARG A 158 6.80 -17.18 30.24
N ILE A 159 5.80 -16.58 30.90
CA ILE A 159 4.56 -16.16 30.27
C ILE A 159 4.84 -15.05 29.24
N SER A 160 5.61 -14.01 29.61
CA SER A 160 5.92 -12.91 28.69
C SER A 160 6.79 -13.37 27.52
N ALA A 161 7.73 -14.28 27.73
CA ALA A 161 8.52 -14.88 26.66
C ALA A 161 7.63 -15.73 25.71
N GLY A 162 6.69 -16.50 26.25
CA GLY A 162 5.73 -17.27 25.47
C GLY A 162 4.84 -16.37 24.62
N LEU A 163 4.34 -15.28 25.21
CA LEU A 163 3.52 -14.29 24.48
C LEU A 163 4.30 -13.61 23.36
N ALA A 164 5.52 -13.18 23.63
CA ALA A 164 6.37 -12.55 22.63
C ALA A 164 6.72 -13.52 21.48
N ALA A 165 7.02 -14.78 21.79
CA ALA A 165 7.23 -15.80 20.77
C ALA A 165 5.98 -16.03 19.91
N LEU A 166 4.79 -16.10 20.54
CA LEU A 166 3.51 -16.21 19.82
C LEU A 166 3.30 -15.03 18.87
N LEU A 167 3.55 -13.79 19.30
CA LEU A 167 3.41 -12.60 18.48
C LEU A 167 4.37 -12.60 17.28
N ILE A 168 5.60 -13.10 17.46
CA ILE A 168 6.54 -13.27 16.35
C ILE A 168 6.01 -14.27 15.33
N VAL A 169 5.49 -15.41 15.78
CA VAL A 169 4.94 -16.45 14.90
C VAL A 169 3.73 -15.91 14.14
N VAL A 170 2.79 -15.25 14.83
CA VAL A 170 1.59 -14.65 14.22
C VAL A 170 1.98 -13.59 13.20
N GLY A 171 2.93 -12.70 13.54
CA GLY A 171 3.43 -11.69 12.62
C GLY A 171 4.14 -12.29 11.40
N ALA A 172 4.93 -13.35 11.58
CA ALA A 172 5.58 -14.05 10.48
C ALA A 172 4.55 -14.70 9.54
N ILE A 173 3.52 -15.35 10.08
CA ILE A 173 2.41 -15.92 9.31
C ILE A 173 1.69 -14.80 8.54
N ALA A 174 1.37 -13.69 9.18
CA ALA A 174 0.72 -12.54 8.52
C ALA A 174 1.56 -12.01 7.36
N LEU A 175 2.88 -11.87 7.52
CA LEU A 175 3.79 -11.43 6.46
C LEU A 175 3.91 -12.44 5.31
N VAL A 176 3.92 -13.75 5.61
CA VAL A 176 3.94 -14.80 4.59
C VAL A 176 2.64 -14.79 3.78
N LEU A 177 1.50 -14.71 4.44
CA LEU A 177 0.20 -14.65 3.77
C LEU A 177 0.04 -13.37 2.92
N ARG A 178 0.70 -12.27 3.30
CA ARG A 178 0.73 -11.02 2.51
C ARG A 178 1.70 -11.02 1.33
N ARG A 179 2.64 -11.98 1.26
CA ARG A 179 3.54 -12.09 0.10
C ARG A 179 2.77 -12.21 -1.22
N ASP A 180 1.61 -12.84 -1.19
CA ASP A 180 0.74 -12.95 -2.37
C ASP A 180 0.19 -11.59 -2.83
N GLU A 181 0.04 -10.62 -1.92
CA GLU A 181 -0.38 -9.25 -2.27
C GLU A 181 0.67 -8.53 -3.11
N ALA A 182 1.96 -8.85 -2.93
CA ALA A 182 3.04 -8.27 -3.71
C ALA A 182 3.00 -8.69 -5.20
N ASN A 183 2.33 -9.80 -5.50
CA ASN A 183 2.18 -10.32 -6.86
C ASN A 183 0.83 -9.93 -7.49
N ARG A 184 0.01 -9.13 -6.79
CA ARG A 184 -1.26 -8.64 -7.33
C ARG A 184 -1.05 -7.41 -8.20
N GLY A 185 -1.76 -7.36 -9.31
CA GLY A 185 -1.86 -6.19 -10.19
C GLY A 185 -3.32 -5.83 -10.45
N ILE A 186 -3.52 -4.64 -10.96
CA ILE A 186 -4.83 -4.12 -11.38
C ILE A 186 -4.78 -3.86 -12.88
N VAL A 187 -5.82 -4.30 -13.58
CA VAL A 187 -6.07 -3.97 -14.98
C VAL A 187 -6.46 -2.50 -15.06
N LEU A 188 -5.76 -1.73 -15.91
CA LEU A 188 -5.92 -0.27 -15.98
C LEU A 188 -6.92 0.16 -17.05
N ASN A 189 -6.82 -0.44 -18.22
CA ASN A 189 -7.51 0.00 -19.43
C ASN A 189 -8.63 -0.96 -19.81
N GLU A 190 -9.68 -0.42 -20.44
CA GLU A 190 -10.79 -1.21 -21.00
C GLU A 190 -10.35 -2.09 -22.19
N SER A 191 -9.30 -1.66 -22.91
CA SER A 191 -8.75 -2.37 -24.05
C SER A 191 -7.79 -3.50 -23.68
N ALA A 192 -7.62 -3.78 -22.39
CA ALA A 192 -6.71 -4.81 -21.91
C ALA A 192 -7.11 -6.19 -22.43
N MET A 193 -6.13 -6.93 -22.98
CA MET A 193 -6.36 -8.26 -23.54
C MET A 193 -5.40 -9.26 -22.91
N VAL A 194 -5.93 -10.36 -22.44
CA VAL A 194 -5.13 -11.53 -22.04
C VAL A 194 -4.87 -12.36 -23.28
N ARG A 195 -3.61 -12.61 -23.59
CA ARG A 195 -3.15 -13.30 -24.81
C ARG A 195 -2.48 -14.64 -24.49
N LEU A 196 -2.52 -15.53 -25.46
CA LEU A 196 -1.89 -16.85 -25.34
C LEU A 196 -0.34 -16.77 -25.29
N SER A 197 0.25 -15.76 -25.93
CA SER A 197 1.70 -15.56 -26.05
C SER A 197 2.07 -14.08 -25.85
N PRO A 198 3.33 -13.76 -25.46
CA PRO A 198 3.77 -12.40 -25.18
C PRO A 198 4.05 -11.60 -26.47
N PHE A 199 3.06 -11.49 -27.36
CA PHE A 199 3.12 -10.76 -28.60
C PHE A 199 1.82 -10.00 -28.85
N GLU A 200 1.89 -8.81 -29.41
CA GLU A 200 0.71 -7.97 -29.65
C GLU A 200 -0.35 -8.60 -30.56
N LYS A 201 0.09 -9.46 -31.52
CA LYS A 201 -0.79 -10.14 -32.48
C LYS A 201 -1.24 -11.53 -32.05
N ALA A 202 -0.90 -11.96 -30.81
CA ALA A 202 -1.29 -13.26 -30.32
C ALA A 202 -2.82 -13.34 -30.08
N GLU A 203 -3.35 -14.54 -30.17
CA GLU A 203 -4.76 -14.83 -29.94
C GLU A 203 -5.18 -14.37 -28.54
N SER A 204 -6.33 -13.68 -28.46
CA SER A 204 -6.92 -13.21 -27.21
C SER A 204 -7.69 -14.34 -26.54
N LEU A 205 -7.39 -14.58 -25.27
CA LEU A 205 -8.08 -15.52 -24.39
C LEU A 205 -9.23 -14.86 -23.62
N GLY A 206 -9.26 -13.52 -23.57
CA GLY A 206 -10.28 -12.75 -22.90
C GLY A 206 -9.88 -11.29 -22.71
N THR A 207 -10.84 -10.45 -22.39
CA THR A 207 -10.68 -9.01 -22.16
C THR A 207 -11.17 -8.68 -20.75
N PRO A 208 -10.28 -8.75 -19.74
CA PRO A 208 -10.66 -8.34 -18.39
C PRO A 208 -10.92 -6.83 -18.38
N GLY A 209 -12.03 -6.42 -17.79
CA GLY A 209 -12.35 -5.00 -17.64
C GLY A 209 -11.40 -4.27 -16.70
N PRO A 210 -11.42 -2.91 -16.71
CA PRO A 210 -10.59 -2.11 -15.80
C PRO A 210 -10.93 -2.42 -14.34
N GLY A 211 -9.93 -2.37 -13.48
CA GLY A 211 -10.10 -2.64 -12.05
C GLY A 211 -10.08 -4.11 -11.65
N HIS A 212 -10.11 -5.06 -12.61
CA HIS A 212 -9.97 -6.47 -12.26
C HIS A 212 -8.61 -6.76 -11.65
N ILE A 213 -8.63 -7.59 -10.61
CA ILE A 213 -7.41 -8.04 -9.92
C ILE A 213 -6.80 -9.18 -10.73
N VAL A 214 -5.50 -9.10 -10.96
CA VAL A 214 -4.71 -10.16 -11.58
C VAL A 214 -3.57 -10.57 -10.67
N ARG A 215 -3.17 -11.84 -10.72
CA ARG A 215 -1.96 -12.34 -10.07
C ARG A 215 -0.84 -12.42 -11.12
N ILE A 216 0.24 -11.70 -10.89
CA ILE A 216 1.40 -11.64 -11.79
C ILE A 216 2.38 -12.74 -11.37
N PHE A 217 2.76 -13.61 -12.31
CA PHE A 217 3.72 -14.70 -12.09
C PHE A 217 5.09 -14.38 -12.69
N GLU A 218 5.10 -13.85 -13.91
CA GLU A 218 6.31 -13.63 -14.68
C GLU A 218 6.20 -12.35 -15.50
N THR A 219 7.32 -11.72 -15.80
CA THR A 219 7.39 -10.56 -16.70
C THR A 219 8.42 -10.85 -17.77
N LYS A 220 8.02 -10.73 -19.05
CA LYS A 220 8.87 -10.98 -20.20
C LYS A 220 8.50 -10.06 -21.36
N ASP A 221 9.51 -9.43 -21.96
CA ASP A 221 9.38 -8.64 -23.20
C ASP A 221 8.25 -7.58 -23.18
N GLY A 222 8.02 -6.92 -22.03
CA GLY A 222 6.96 -5.91 -21.87
C GLY A 222 5.56 -6.51 -21.65
N PHE A 223 5.49 -7.82 -21.34
CA PHE A 223 4.25 -8.51 -20.98
C PHE A 223 4.37 -9.16 -19.61
N HIS A 224 3.24 -9.24 -18.92
CA HIS A 224 3.09 -9.96 -17.65
C HIS A 224 2.30 -11.25 -17.89
N PHE A 225 2.83 -12.39 -17.45
CA PHE A 225 2.04 -13.61 -17.35
C PHE A 225 1.16 -13.53 -16.12
N VAL A 226 -0.15 -13.51 -16.32
CA VAL A 226 -1.13 -13.27 -15.26
C VAL A 226 -2.21 -14.34 -15.21
N GLU A 227 -2.82 -14.45 -14.03
CA GLU A 227 -4.08 -15.14 -13.82
C GLU A 227 -5.12 -14.10 -13.39
N VAL A 228 -6.23 -14.03 -14.10
CA VAL A 228 -7.33 -13.11 -13.77
C VAL A 228 -8.16 -13.71 -12.65
N SER A 229 -8.29 -12.99 -11.54
CA SER A 229 -9.09 -13.43 -10.39
C SER A 229 -10.56 -13.59 -10.79
N GLY A 230 -11.18 -14.66 -10.27
CA GLY A 230 -12.59 -14.99 -10.57
C GLY A 230 -12.80 -15.85 -11.81
N THR A 231 -12.07 -15.65 -12.91
CA THR A 231 -12.23 -16.43 -14.15
C THR A 231 -11.22 -17.55 -14.33
N LYS A 232 -10.11 -17.50 -13.57
CA LYS A 232 -8.94 -18.40 -13.68
C LYS A 232 -8.31 -18.46 -15.08
N VAL A 233 -8.63 -17.49 -15.93
CA VAL A 233 -7.99 -17.34 -17.25
C VAL A 233 -6.53 -16.95 -17.02
N ARG A 234 -5.60 -17.70 -17.62
CA ARG A 234 -4.16 -17.43 -17.58
C ARG A 234 -3.65 -17.05 -18.94
N GLY A 235 -2.78 -16.06 -18.98
CA GLY A 235 -2.16 -15.63 -20.23
C GLY A 235 -1.30 -14.38 -20.04
N TRP A 236 -0.89 -13.81 -21.16
CA TRP A 236 -0.03 -12.66 -21.22
C TRP A 236 -0.82 -11.37 -21.42
N ILE A 237 -0.55 -10.36 -20.62
CA ILE A 237 -1.14 -9.02 -20.73
C ILE A 237 0.00 -8.00 -20.84
N SER A 238 -0.22 -6.94 -21.61
CA SER A 238 0.76 -5.87 -21.79
C SER A 238 1.05 -5.15 -20.46
N ASP A 239 2.28 -4.76 -20.22
CA ASP A 239 2.70 -3.94 -19.07
C ASP A 239 2.04 -2.56 -19.03
N LYS A 240 1.56 -2.06 -20.19
CA LYS A 240 0.78 -0.83 -20.30
C LYS A 240 -0.65 -0.95 -19.75
N ASP A 241 -1.17 -2.17 -19.72
CA ASP A 241 -2.55 -2.46 -19.34
C ASP A 241 -2.69 -2.97 -17.90
N VAL A 242 -1.59 -3.31 -17.24
CA VAL A 242 -1.58 -3.81 -15.85
C VAL A 242 -0.52 -3.11 -15.05
N SER A 243 -0.85 -2.75 -13.82
CA SER A 243 0.14 -2.24 -12.86
C SER A 243 0.09 -3.03 -11.57
N ALA A 244 1.27 -3.42 -11.07
CA ALA A 244 1.40 -4.05 -9.77
C ALA A 244 0.97 -3.09 -8.65
N ILE A 245 0.26 -3.62 -7.66
CA ILE A 245 -0.13 -2.86 -6.46
C ILE A 245 1.13 -2.51 -5.68
N CYS A 246 2.05 -3.46 -5.49
CA CYS A 246 3.31 -3.25 -4.80
C CYS A 246 4.45 -3.01 -5.80
N ARG A 247 4.97 -1.78 -5.88
CA ARG A 247 5.95 -1.33 -6.90
C ARG A 247 7.37 -1.90 -6.74
N THR A 248 7.66 -2.62 -5.66
CA THR A 248 9.04 -2.96 -5.26
C THR A 248 9.67 -4.14 -5.99
N ARG A 249 8.96 -4.86 -6.86
CA ARG A 249 9.51 -6.07 -7.49
C ARG A 249 9.90 -5.95 -8.97
N CYS A 250 9.52 -4.87 -9.66
CA CYS A 250 9.82 -4.73 -11.09
C CYS A 250 11.19 -4.10 -11.41
N SER A 251 11.95 -3.62 -10.42
CA SER A 251 13.26 -2.97 -10.65
C SER A 251 14.48 -3.87 -10.39
N GLY A 252 14.28 -5.11 -9.97
CA GLY A 252 15.36 -6.02 -9.51
C GLY A 252 15.81 -7.12 -10.47
N LEU A 253 15.24 -7.22 -11.68
CA LEU A 253 15.62 -8.23 -12.68
C LEU A 253 16.08 -7.57 -13.97
N LYS A 254 17.08 -6.68 -13.87
CA LYS A 254 17.99 -6.35 -14.97
C LYS A 254 19.36 -6.84 -14.57
N SER A 255 19.71 -8.02 -14.96
CA SER A 255 21.07 -8.49 -15.18
C SER A 255 21.06 -9.51 -16.31
#